data_9a8e670d4501b4ac725e80753e6cc500
#
_entry.id   9a8e670d4501b4ac725e80753e6cc500
#
_cell.length_a   1.000
_cell.length_b   1.000
_cell.length_c   1.000
_cell.angle_alpha   90.00
_cell.angle_beta   90.00
_cell.angle_gamma   90.00
#
_symmetry.space_group_name_H-M   'P 1'
#
loop_
_entity.id
_entity.type
_entity.pdbx_description
1 polymer ?
#
loop_
_entity_poly.entity_id
_entity_poly.type
_entity_poly.pdbx_seq_one_letter_code
_entity_poly.pdbx_strand_id
1 'polypeptide(L)'
;MTIVLWFCPQQGTPSYGVLKQLISSMQTLFPSSVTFEPHITITTNLECKDKDDVNKILTSCVAAIRSIEKPLKSSHAAPLISFKSCSIKKPYFQKVILNCKDNKYLLGLQKIMTEMYSSQKAADGSVPSFKPHVSLLYSDVKPVSQAYVRMIEQRVEDALDLRLIIDESSANTDSDTQVEWTFDRDPTLSWGIPGTFKVVRCEGPVSEWEVLGRTDI
;
A
#
# COMPACT_ATOMS: atom_id res chain seq x y z
N MET A 1 -15.21 -8.82 11.31
CA MET A 1 -15.45 -8.07 10.05
C MET A 1 -14.51 -6.87 10.02
N THR A 2 -13.61 -6.79 9.03
CA THR A 2 -12.64 -5.70 8.93
C THR A 2 -12.97 -4.84 7.72
N ILE A 3 -13.36 -3.58 7.95
CA ILE A 3 -13.55 -2.59 6.89
C ILE A 3 -12.31 -1.70 6.88
N VAL A 4 -11.78 -1.44 5.69
CA VAL A 4 -10.52 -0.73 5.50
C VAL A 4 -10.69 0.42 4.51
N LEU A 5 -9.83 1.43 4.63
CA LEU A 5 -9.72 2.50 3.65
C LEU A 5 -8.46 2.26 2.80
N TRP A 6 -8.64 2.12 1.50
CA TRP A 6 -7.57 2.04 0.52
C TRP A 6 -7.39 3.35 -0.23
N PHE A 7 -6.14 3.64 -0.57
CA PHE A 7 -5.78 4.63 -1.56
C PHE A 7 -5.07 3.95 -2.73
N CYS A 8 -5.69 3.98 -3.88
CA CYS A 8 -5.26 3.31 -5.11
C CYS A 8 -4.75 4.33 -6.13
N PRO A 9 -3.76 3.98 -6.98
CA PRO A 9 -3.55 4.74 -8.21
C PRO A 9 -4.81 4.64 -9.07
N GLN A 10 -5.14 5.72 -9.78
CA GLN A 10 -6.33 5.73 -10.62
C GLN A 10 -6.18 4.74 -11.78
N GLN A 11 -7.24 3.99 -12.07
CA GLN A 11 -7.27 3.07 -13.21
C GLN A 11 -6.99 3.82 -14.52
N GLY A 12 -6.22 3.20 -15.41
CA GLY A 12 -5.79 3.82 -16.67
C GLY A 12 -4.53 4.66 -16.56
N THR A 13 -4.00 4.92 -15.35
CA THR A 13 -2.69 5.57 -15.19
C THR A 13 -1.53 4.59 -15.35
N PRO A 14 -0.34 5.07 -15.76
CA PRO A 14 0.85 4.21 -15.84
C PRO A 14 1.16 3.50 -14.53
N SER A 15 1.05 4.21 -13.39
CA SER A 15 1.33 3.64 -12.06
C SER A 15 0.39 2.47 -11.73
N TYR A 16 -0.90 2.58 -12.08
CA TYR A 16 -1.84 1.47 -11.93
C TYR A 16 -1.43 0.27 -12.79
N GLY A 17 -1.08 0.52 -14.07
CA GLY A 17 -0.69 -0.52 -15.01
C GLY A 17 0.56 -1.29 -14.55
N VAL A 18 1.62 -0.58 -14.20
CA VAL A 18 2.89 -1.18 -13.72
C VAL A 18 2.66 -2.02 -12.46
N LEU A 19 1.98 -1.48 -11.45
CA LEU A 19 1.72 -2.22 -10.21
C LEU A 19 0.82 -3.44 -10.44
N LYS A 20 -0.23 -3.30 -11.26
CA LYS A 20 -1.12 -4.42 -11.57
C LYS A 20 -0.39 -5.54 -12.32
N GLN A 21 0.46 -5.18 -13.29
CA GLN A 21 1.29 -6.14 -14.01
C GLN A 21 2.30 -6.83 -13.07
N LEU A 22 2.93 -6.08 -12.17
CA LEU A 22 3.89 -6.63 -11.21
C LEU A 22 3.20 -7.62 -10.26
N ILE A 23 2.04 -7.27 -9.68
CA ILE A 23 1.23 -8.18 -8.84
C ILE A 23 0.87 -9.45 -9.63
N SER A 24 0.41 -9.32 -10.87
CA SER A 24 0.05 -10.46 -11.72
C SER A 24 1.28 -11.33 -12.04
N SER A 25 2.44 -10.70 -12.25
CA SER A 25 3.69 -11.43 -12.49
C SER A 25 4.11 -12.24 -11.26
N MET A 26 3.96 -11.70 -10.04
CA MET A 26 4.26 -12.44 -8.81
C MET A 26 3.38 -13.69 -8.66
N GLN A 27 2.11 -13.62 -9.07
CA GLN A 27 1.22 -14.78 -9.06
C GLN A 27 1.74 -15.94 -9.94
N THR A 28 2.43 -15.66 -11.05
CA THR A 28 3.00 -16.73 -11.87
C THR A 28 4.14 -17.48 -11.18
N LEU A 29 4.82 -16.86 -10.19
CA LEU A 29 5.81 -17.52 -9.33
C LEU A 29 5.14 -18.32 -8.20
N PHE A 30 3.99 -17.86 -7.74
CA PHE A 30 3.26 -18.44 -6.62
C PHE A 30 1.82 -18.75 -7.05
N PRO A 31 1.57 -19.87 -7.76
CA PRO A 31 0.26 -20.17 -8.35
C PRO A 31 -0.90 -20.25 -7.34
N SER A 32 -0.59 -20.55 -6.07
CA SER A 32 -1.59 -20.55 -4.98
C SER A 32 -1.96 -19.15 -4.47
N SER A 33 -1.24 -18.11 -4.90
CA SER A 33 -1.54 -16.74 -4.53
C SER A 33 -2.69 -16.17 -5.35
N VAL A 34 -3.28 -15.09 -4.86
CA VAL A 34 -4.39 -14.39 -5.52
C VAL A 34 -3.93 -13.05 -6.07
N THR A 35 -4.55 -12.62 -7.17
CA THR A 35 -4.38 -11.25 -7.65
C THR A 35 -5.33 -10.31 -6.92
N PHE A 36 -4.87 -9.10 -6.71
CA PHE A 36 -5.64 -8.04 -6.08
C PHE A 36 -5.34 -6.69 -6.75
N GLU A 37 -6.08 -5.68 -6.38
CA GLU A 37 -5.89 -4.33 -6.89
C GLU A 37 -4.75 -3.63 -6.16
N PRO A 38 -3.84 -2.90 -6.86
CA PRO A 38 -2.78 -2.15 -6.21
C PRO A 38 -3.35 -1.05 -5.31
N HIS A 39 -2.93 -1.05 -4.05
CA HIS A 39 -3.43 -0.10 -3.04
C HIS A 39 -2.44 0.10 -1.89
N ILE A 40 -2.61 1.21 -1.20
CA ILE A 40 -2.10 1.42 0.15
C ILE A 40 -3.29 1.38 1.11
N THR A 41 -3.18 0.59 2.17
CA THR A 41 -4.16 0.64 3.26
C THR A 41 -3.85 1.85 4.13
N ILE A 42 -4.77 2.83 4.15
CA ILE A 42 -4.65 4.05 4.94
C ILE A 42 -4.99 3.79 6.40
N THR A 43 -6.11 3.12 6.64
CA THR A 43 -6.54 2.72 7.99
C THR A 43 -7.42 1.48 7.93
N THR A 44 -7.51 0.79 9.06
CA THR A 44 -8.26 -0.46 9.22
C THR A 44 -9.29 -0.32 10.32
N ASN A 45 -10.18 -1.30 10.44
CA ASN A 45 -11.26 -1.36 11.44
C ASN A 45 -12.11 -0.08 11.45
N LEU A 46 -12.53 0.36 10.26
CA LEU A 46 -13.46 1.47 10.14
C LEU A 46 -14.81 1.11 10.74
N GLU A 47 -15.35 2.03 11.53
CA GLU A 47 -16.72 1.98 12.02
C GLU A 47 -17.67 2.43 10.90
N CYS A 48 -18.25 1.46 10.20
CA CYS A 48 -19.10 1.69 9.06
C CYS A 48 -20.28 0.71 9.11
N LYS A 49 -21.48 1.22 9.32
CA LYS A 49 -22.71 0.43 9.48
C LYS A 49 -23.56 0.41 8.21
N ASP A 50 -23.56 1.50 7.48
CA ASP A 50 -24.42 1.71 6.32
C ASP A 50 -23.72 2.52 5.21
N LYS A 51 -24.46 2.79 4.13
CA LYS A 51 -23.97 3.57 2.99
C LYS A 51 -23.67 5.02 3.33
N ASP A 52 -24.36 5.59 4.31
CA ASP A 52 -24.14 6.99 4.72
C ASP A 52 -22.80 7.13 5.42
N ASP A 53 -22.41 6.15 6.21
CA ASP A 53 -21.07 6.11 6.82
C ASP A 53 -19.97 5.98 5.76
N VAL A 54 -20.16 5.12 4.74
CA VAL A 54 -19.25 5.02 3.59
C VAL A 54 -19.10 6.38 2.89
N ASN A 55 -20.21 7.07 2.62
CA ASN A 55 -20.22 8.38 1.97
C ASN A 55 -19.53 9.44 2.82
N LYS A 56 -19.73 9.46 4.14
CA LYS A 56 -19.03 10.37 5.06
C LYS A 56 -17.50 10.15 5.01
N ILE A 57 -17.07 8.90 5.08
CA ILE A 57 -15.64 8.55 5.00
C ILE A 57 -15.04 9.07 3.70
N LEU A 58 -15.65 8.75 2.56
CA LEU A 58 -15.18 9.16 1.24
C LEU A 58 -15.18 10.69 1.07
N THR A 59 -16.23 11.38 1.54
CA THR A 59 -16.32 12.84 1.52
C THR A 59 -15.20 13.47 2.36
N SER A 60 -14.87 12.90 3.51
CA SER A 60 -13.77 13.36 4.35
C SER A 60 -12.42 13.16 3.68
N CYS A 61 -12.22 12.06 2.95
CA CYS A 61 -11.01 11.86 2.13
C CYS A 61 -10.86 12.95 1.07
N VAL A 62 -11.93 13.25 0.34
CA VAL A 62 -11.94 14.33 -0.68
C VAL A 62 -11.63 15.68 -0.04
N ALA A 63 -12.25 16.01 1.10
CA ALA A 63 -12.01 17.26 1.81
C ALA A 63 -10.55 17.37 2.28
N ALA A 64 -10.00 16.29 2.86
CA ALA A 64 -8.60 16.25 3.29
C ALA A 64 -7.63 16.47 2.11
N ILE A 65 -7.85 15.81 0.97
CA ILE A 65 -7.01 15.99 -0.23
C ILE A 65 -7.13 17.40 -0.78
N ARG A 66 -8.34 17.98 -0.87
CA ARG A 66 -8.53 19.36 -1.33
C ARG A 66 -7.80 20.37 -0.45
N SER A 67 -7.71 20.14 0.85
CA SER A 67 -6.98 21.04 1.77
C SER A 67 -5.47 21.09 1.50
N ILE A 68 -4.90 20.04 0.90
CA ILE A 68 -3.48 19.91 0.57
C ILE A 68 -3.20 19.98 -0.94
N GLU A 69 -4.22 20.16 -1.76
CA GLU A 69 -4.09 20.13 -3.22
C GLU A 69 -3.10 21.19 -3.75
N LYS A 70 -3.15 22.42 -3.23
CA LYS A 70 -2.23 23.51 -3.64
C LYS A 70 -0.76 23.14 -3.39
N PRO A 71 -0.35 22.70 -2.18
CA PRO A 71 1.03 22.27 -1.98
C PRO A 71 1.39 21.03 -2.79
N LEU A 72 0.47 20.10 -3.06
CA LEU A 72 0.74 18.92 -3.88
C LEU A 72 0.92 19.23 -5.38
N LYS A 73 0.29 20.30 -5.88
CA LYS A 73 0.40 20.74 -7.28
C LYS A 73 1.57 21.72 -7.53
N SER A 74 2.34 22.06 -6.51
CA SER A 74 3.53 22.91 -6.72
C SER A 74 4.57 22.16 -7.55
N SER A 75 5.30 22.86 -8.40
CA SER A 75 6.30 22.28 -9.33
C SER A 75 7.45 21.51 -8.65
N HIS A 76 7.58 21.64 -7.34
CA HIS A 76 8.61 20.99 -6.52
C HIS A 76 8.02 20.02 -5.48
N ALA A 77 6.70 19.77 -5.52
CA ALA A 77 6.09 18.85 -4.57
C ALA A 77 6.45 17.41 -4.92
N ALA A 78 6.94 16.67 -3.91
CA ALA A 78 7.05 15.24 -4.02
C ALA A 78 5.65 14.61 -4.18
N PRO A 79 5.49 13.57 -4.99
CA PRO A 79 4.24 12.83 -5.11
C PRO A 79 3.79 12.33 -3.73
N LEU A 80 2.48 12.17 -3.55
CA LEU A 80 1.93 11.70 -2.26
C LEU A 80 2.46 10.29 -1.92
N ILE A 81 2.62 9.45 -2.93
CA ILE A 81 3.18 8.11 -2.85
C ILE A 81 4.41 8.01 -3.74
N SER A 82 5.52 7.65 -3.14
CA SER A 82 6.77 7.24 -3.77
C SER A 82 7.42 6.14 -2.94
N PHE A 83 8.37 5.40 -3.50
CA PHE A 83 8.91 4.22 -2.87
C PHE A 83 10.39 4.40 -2.50
N LYS A 84 10.84 3.69 -1.44
CA LYS A 84 12.23 3.72 -0.95
C LYS A 84 12.91 2.35 -0.93
N SER A 85 12.13 1.28 -0.80
CA SER A 85 12.69 -0.08 -0.67
C SER A 85 11.67 -1.14 -1.07
N CYS A 86 12.15 -2.36 -1.30
CA CYS A 86 11.34 -3.56 -1.47
C CYS A 86 11.70 -4.56 -0.38
N SER A 87 10.73 -5.27 0.19
CA SER A 87 10.99 -6.25 1.24
C SER A 87 10.22 -7.54 1.01
N ILE A 88 10.85 -8.67 1.39
CA ILE A 88 10.18 -9.96 1.58
C ILE A 88 9.99 -10.16 3.08
N LYS A 89 8.73 -10.38 3.49
CA LYS A 89 8.35 -10.53 4.90
C LYS A 89 7.65 -11.86 5.18
N LYS A 90 7.53 -12.19 6.47
CA LYS A 90 6.85 -13.41 6.94
C LYS A 90 5.31 -13.33 6.88
N PRO A 91 4.65 -12.18 7.22
CA PRO A 91 3.20 -12.10 7.22
C PRO A 91 2.58 -12.33 5.84
N TYR A 92 1.41 -12.99 5.81
CA TYR A 92 0.68 -13.34 4.59
C TYR A 92 0.42 -12.15 3.67
N PHE A 93 -0.17 -11.08 4.21
CA PHE A 93 -0.54 -9.88 3.45
C PHE A 93 0.63 -8.95 3.11
N GLN A 94 1.82 -9.24 3.61
CA GLN A 94 3.04 -8.46 3.41
C GLN A 94 4.18 -9.31 2.85
N LYS A 95 3.87 -10.37 2.11
CA LYS A 95 4.88 -11.33 1.65
C LYS A 95 5.95 -10.67 0.78
N VAL A 96 5.55 -9.87 -0.20
CA VAL A 96 6.42 -8.96 -0.95
C VAL A 96 5.77 -7.60 -0.94
N ILE A 97 6.50 -6.58 -0.53
CA ILE A 97 5.99 -5.21 -0.41
C ILE A 97 6.95 -4.18 -0.98
N LEU A 98 6.41 -3.11 -1.54
CA LEU A 98 7.13 -1.87 -1.80
C LEU A 98 6.87 -0.91 -0.65
N ASN A 99 7.92 -0.54 0.10
CA ASN A 99 7.83 0.40 1.20
C ASN A 99 7.82 1.83 0.65
N CYS A 100 6.86 2.63 1.10
CA CYS A 100 6.76 4.03 0.70
C CYS A 100 7.76 4.91 1.44
N LYS A 101 8.16 6.01 0.80
CA LYS A 101 8.84 7.12 1.48
C LYS A 101 7.86 7.81 2.44
N ASP A 102 8.41 8.37 3.51
CA ASP A 102 7.62 9.15 4.43
C ASP A 102 7.10 10.42 3.76
N ASN A 103 5.80 10.64 3.85
CA ASN A 103 5.13 11.82 3.31
C ASN A 103 4.19 12.39 4.38
N LYS A 104 4.46 13.63 4.80
CA LYS A 104 3.71 14.29 5.89
C LYS A 104 2.21 14.41 5.61
N TYR A 105 1.83 14.55 4.35
CA TYR A 105 0.43 14.68 3.96
C TYR A 105 -0.29 13.33 4.02
N LEU A 106 0.39 12.26 3.60
CA LEU A 106 -0.13 10.90 3.73
C LEU A 106 -0.28 10.51 5.21
N LEU A 107 0.72 10.83 6.04
CA LEU A 107 0.67 10.59 7.48
C LEU A 107 -0.46 11.40 8.14
N GLY A 108 -0.63 12.67 7.75
CA GLY A 108 -1.73 13.51 8.23
C GLY A 108 -3.10 12.96 7.84
N LEU A 109 -3.26 12.54 6.58
CA LEU A 109 -4.49 11.89 6.12
C LEU A 109 -4.79 10.62 6.92
N GLN A 110 -3.81 9.73 7.08
CA GLN A 110 -3.96 8.51 7.87
C GLN A 110 -4.41 8.82 9.31
N LYS A 111 -3.74 9.77 9.96
CA LYS A 111 -4.07 10.17 11.33
C LYS A 111 -5.51 10.66 11.45
N ILE A 112 -5.93 11.59 10.59
CA ILE A 112 -7.30 12.13 10.58
C ILE A 112 -8.31 11.00 10.37
N MET A 113 -8.11 10.15 9.37
CA MET A 113 -9.07 9.08 9.06
C MET A 113 -9.15 8.04 10.17
N THR A 114 -8.02 7.73 10.82
CA THR A 114 -8.00 6.80 11.97
C THR A 114 -8.69 7.40 13.19
N GLU A 115 -8.42 8.65 13.52
CA GLU A 115 -9.04 9.33 14.67
C GLU A 115 -10.56 9.49 14.52
N MET A 116 -11.03 9.76 13.29
CA MET A 116 -12.45 10.01 13.02
C MET A 116 -13.27 8.74 12.86
N TYR A 117 -12.69 7.68 12.28
CA TYR A 117 -13.48 6.56 11.76
C TYR A 117 -13.02 5.17 12.19
N SER A 118 -11.86 5.01 12.84
CA SER A 118 -11.38 3.70 13.26
C SER A 118 -11.67 3.42 14.72
N SER A 119 -12.11 2.19 15.01
CA SER A 119 -12.23 1.69 16.39
C SER A 119 -10.88 1.30 17.01
N GLN A 120 -9.81 1.25 16.23
CA GLN A 120 -8.46 0.98 16.72
C GLN A 120 -7.89 2.22 17.42
N LYS A 121 -8.22 2.36 18.69
CA LYS A 121 -7.43 3.20 19.60
C LYS A 121 -6.57 2.25 20.41
N ALA A 122 -5.25 2.45 20.41
CA ALA A 122 -4.39 1.74 21.34
C ALA A 122 -4.88 2.03 22.79
N ALA A 123 -4.69 1.08 23.72
CA ALA A 123 -5.12 1.22 25.11
C ALA A 123 -4.55 2.47 25.79
N ASP A 124 -3.45 3.01 25.28
CA ASP A 124 -2.78 4.25 25.73
C ASP A 124 -3.16 5.50 24.92
N GLY A 125 -4.15 5.39 23.99
CA GLY A 125 -4.56 6.47 23.09
C GLY A 125 -3.58 6.75 21.95
N SER A 126 -2.51 5.98 21.80
CA SER A 126 -1.60 6.13 20.66
C SER A 126 -2.20 5.59 19.36
N VAL A 127 -1.91 6.25 18.25
CA VAL A 127 -2.25 5.74 16.90
C VAL A 127 -1.16 4.73 16.52
N PRO A 128 -1.54 3.51 16.05
CA PRO A 128 -0.56 2.53 15.59
C PRO A 128 0.40 3.12 14.58
N SER A 129 1.69 2.74 14.66
CA SER A 129 2.70 3.21 13.72
C SER A 129 2.30 2.89 12.29
N PHE A 130 2.05 3.91 11.48
CA PHE A 130 1.69 3.79 10.09
C PHE A 130 2.95 3.62 9.24
N LYS A 131 3.09 2.45 8.62
CA LYS A 131 4.15 2.13 7.67
C LYS A 131 3.53 1.91 6.29
N PRO A 132 3.36 2.97 5.48
CA PRO A 132 2.70 2.85 4.19
C PRO A 132 3.49 1.95 3.24
N HIS A 133 2.79 1.03 2.58
CA HIS A 133 3.38 0.10 1.62
C HIS A 133 2.34 -0.35 0.59
N VAL A 134 2.81 -0.81 -0.56
CA VAL A 134 2.01 -1.56 -1.53
C VAL A 134 2.41 -3.01 -1.46
N SER A 135 1.45 -3.89 -1.22
CA SER A 135 1.67 -5.32 -1.32
C SER A 135 1.73 -5.75 -2.78
N LEU A 136 2.71 -6.61 -3.11
CA LEU A 136 2.87 -7.21 -4.43
C LEU A 136 2.49 -8.69 -4.44
N LEU A 137 2.52 -9.34 -3.28
CA LEU A 137 2.22 -10.75 -3.11
C LEU A 137 1.58 -11.01 -1.76
N TYR A 138 0.51 -11.80 -1.74
CA TYR A 138 -0.07 -12.46 -0.57
C TYR A 138 0.23 -13.95 -0.64
N SER A 139 0.93 -14.49 0.36
CA SER A 139 1.34 -15.90 0.35
C SER A 139 1.74 -16.42 1.73
N ASP A 140 1.43 -17.69 2.00
CA ASP A 140 1.84 -18.40 3.22
C ASP A 140 3.25 -19.00 3.14
N VAL A 141 3.91 -18.95 1.98
CA VAL A 141 5.24 -19.53 1.79
C VAL A 141 6.25 -18.95 2.78
N LYS A 142 6.86 -19.79 3.61
CA LYS A 142 7.85 -19.42 4.63
C LYS A 142 8.90 -20.54 4.79
N PRO A 143 10.20 -20.23 4.65
CA PRO A 143 10.75 -19.03 4.01
C PRO A 143 10.57 -19.04 2.49
N VAL A 144 10.73 -17.90 1.85
CA VAL A 144 10.87 -17.82 0.40
C VAL A 144 12.26 -18.32 0.02
N SER A 145 12.36 -19.30 -0.90
CA SER A 145 13.64 -19.88 -1.30
C SER A 145 14.52 -18.87 -2.03
N GLN A 146 15.85 -19.06 -2.00
CA GLN A 146 16.79 -18.16 -2.67
C GLN A 146 16.54 -18.03 -4.18
N ALA A 147 16.06 -19.09 -4.83
CA ALA A 147 15.68 -19.04 -6.23
C ALA A 147 14.50 -18.07 -6.47
N TYR A 148 13.47 -18.14 -5.64
CA TYR A 148 12.35 -17.21 -5.72
C TYR A 148 12.73 -15.79 -5.29
N VAL A 149 13.62 -15.62 -4.31
CA VAL A 149 14.16 -14.30 -3.94
C VAL A 149 14.75 -13.60 -5.16
N ARG A 150 15.62 -14.30 -5.91
CA ARG A 150 16.24 -13.75 -7.14
C ARG A 150 15.22 -13.46 -8.25
N MET A 151 14.19 -14.31 -8.40
CA MET A 151 13.14 -14.08 -9.39
C MET A 151 12.27 -12.87 -9.01
N ILE A 152 11.99 -12.66 -7.73
CA ILE A 152 11.27 -11.49 -7.22
C ILE A 152 12.10 -10.23 -7.48
N GLU A 153 13.40 -10.26 -7.09
CA GLU A 153 14.35 -9.18 -7.31
C GLU A 153 14.34 -8.75 -8.79
N GLN A 154 14.57 -9.68 -9.71
CA GLN A 154 14.58 -9.39 -11.15
C GLN A 154 13.27 -8.77 -11.63
N ARG A 155 12.11 -9.29 -11.21
CA ARG A 155 10.81 -8.75 -11.63
C ARG A 155 10.55 -7.33 -11.13
N VAL A 156 11.00 -7.02 -9.92
CA VAL A 156 10.89 -5.67 -9.38
C VAL A 156 11.84 -4.73 -10.11
N GLU A 157 13.10 -5.13 -10.36
CA GLU A 157 14.07 -4.36 -11.15
C GLU A 157 13.55 -4.04 -12.55
N ASP A 158 13.07 -5.08 -13.26
CA ASP A 158 12.53 -4.93 -14.61
C ASP A 158 11.30 -4.01 -14.65
N ALA A 159 10.39 -4.14 -13.66
CA ALA A 159 9.16 -3.35 -13.63
C ALA A 159 9.38 -1.89 -13.24
N LEU A 160 10.38 -1.62 -12.40
CA LEU A 160 10.69 -0.28 -11.89
C LEU A 160 11.85 0.40 -12.63
N ASP A 161 12.51 -0.30 -13.55
CA ASP A 161 13.70 0.15 -14.28
C ASP A 161 14.79 0.70 -13.35
N LEU A 162 15.19 -0.10 -12.34
CA LEU A 162 16.22 0.25 -11.35
C LEU A 162 16.97 -1.01 -10.87
N ARG A 163 17.94 -0.83 -9.97
CA ARG A 163 18.65 -1.92 -9.31
C ARG A 163 18.29 -2.00 -7.83
N LEU A 164 18.14 -3.23 -7.36
CA LEU A 164 17.93 -3.55 -5.95
C LEU A 164 19.28 -3.84 -5.27
N ILE A 165 19.54 -3.17 -4.16
CA ILE A 165 20.77 -3.33 -3.37
C ILE A 165 20.36 -3.91 -2.01
N ILE A 166 20.96 -5.06 -1.64
CA ILE A 166 20.66 -5.71 -0.36
C ILE A 166 21.03 -4.75 0.78
N ASP A 167 20.07 -4.51 1.68
CA ASP A 167 20.32 -3.77 2.91
C ASP A 167 20.65 -4.75 4.05
N GLU A 168 21.95 -4.98 4.25
CA GLU A 168 22.43 -5.87 5.33
C GLU A 168 22.14 -5.32 6.74
N SER A 169 21.88 -4.02 6.88
CA SER A 169 21.61 -3.39 8.17
C SER A 169 20.19 -3.69 8.68
N SER A 170 19.25 -3.92 7.79
CA SER A 170 17.84 -4.13 8.12
C SER A 170 17.53 -5.54 8.64
N ALA A 171 18.33 -6.55 8.28
CA ALA A 171 18.14 -7.94 8.70
C ALA A 171 18.17 -8.14 10.23
N ASN A 172 18.72 -7.18 10.98
CA ASN A 172 18.86 -7.24 12.44
C ASN A 172 17.77 -6.45 13.20
N THR A 173 16.91 -5.70 12.53
CA THR A 173 15.99 -4.76 13.18
C THR A 173 14.52 -5.20 13.17
N ASP A 174 14.11 -6.05 12.21
CA ASP A 174 12.73 -6.54 12.11
C ASP A 174 12.72 -8.07 11.93
N SER A 175 12.30 -8.78 12.98
CA SER A 175 12.21 -10.26 13.00
C SER A 175 11.29 -10.84 11.92
N ASP A 176 10.41 -10.04 11.34
CA ASP A 176 9.47 -10.44 10.30
C ASP A 176 10.01 -10.24 8.88
N THR A 177 11.11 -9.55 8.72
CA THR A 177 11.75 -9.32 7.42
C THR A 177 12.72 -10.46 7.10
N GLN A 178 12.55 -11.08 5.93
CA GLN A 178 13.46 -12.09 5.41
C GLN A 178 14.57 -11.47 4.54
N VAL A 179 14.19 -10.51 3.68
CA VAL A 179 15.10 -9.76 2.80
C VAL A 179 14.58 -8.35 2.67
N GLU A 180 15.48 -7.37 2.67
CA GLU A 180 15.17 -6.00 2.31
C GLU A 180 16.19 -5.48 1.29
N TRP A 181 15.71 -4.79 0.27
CA TRP A 181 16.49 -4.11 -0.74
C TRP A 181 16.17 -2.63 -0.74
N THR A 182 17.18 -1.80 -0.75
CA THR A 182 17.09 -0.39 -1.12
C THR A 182 17.21 -0.22 -2.63
N PHE A 183 16.82 0.92 -3.15
CA PHE A 183 16.91 1.24 -4.56
C PHE A 183 18.20 2.02 -4.86
N ASP A 184 18.88 1.73 -5.98
CA ASP A 184 20.06 2.48 -6.43
C ASP A 184 19.72 3.93 -6.82
N ARG A 185 18.48 4.15 -7.20
CA ARG A 185 17.90 5.46 -7.55
C ARG A 185 16.42 5.51 -7.21
N ASP A 186 15.88 6.72 -7.17
CA ASP A 186 14.43 6.89 -6.95
C ASP A 186 13.65 6.34 -8.14
N PRO A 187 12.67 5.44 -7.91
CA PRO A 187 11.83 4.94 -8.98
C PRO A 187 10.94 6.05 -9.55
N THR A 188 10.70 6.03 -10.84
CA THR A 188 9.73 6.93 -11.50
C THR A 188 8.29 6.58 -11.13
N LEU A 189 8.06 5.34 -10.65
CA LEU A 189 6.77 4.89 -10.17
C LEU A 189 6.36 5.69 -8.93
N SER A 190 5.29 6.45 -9.08
CA SER A 190 4.73 7.27 -8.02
C SER A 190 3.30 7.65 -8.37
N TRP A 191 2.49 8.04 -7.39
CA TRP A 191 1.19 8.64 -7.65
C TRP A 191 0.73 9.57 -6.53
N GLY A 192 -0.36 10.26 -6.78
CA GLY A 192 -1.02 11.13 -5.83
C GLY A 192 -2.38 11.51 -6.40
N ILE A 193 -2.46 12.65 -7.06
CA ILE A 193 -3.63 13.10 -7.81
C ILE A 193 -3.26 13.00 -9.30
N PRO A 194 -4.01 12.26 -10.11
CA PRO A 194 -5.24 11.53 -9.79
C PRO A 194 -5.02 10.26 -8.99
N GLY A 195 -6.00 9.92 -8.15
CA GLY A 195 -6.05 8.71 -7.33
C GLY A 195 -7.47 8.31 -6.99
N THR A 196 -7.66 7.17 -6.34
CA THR A 196 -8.97 6.65 -5.97
C THR A 196 -8.97 6.19 -4.52
N PHE A 197 -9.87 6.72 -3.69
CA PHE A 197 -10.16 6.14 -2.39
C PHE A 197 -11.24 5.07 -2.51
N LYS A 198 -11.08 3.98 -1.74
CA LYS A 198 -12.05 2.88 -1.65
C LYS A 198 -12.26 2.48 -0.20
N VAL A 199 -13.50 2.33 0.20
CA VAL A 199 -13.89 1.65 1.43
C VAL A 199 -14.17 0.21 1.07
N VAL A 200 -13.43 -0.73 1.69
CA VAL A 200 -13.45 -2.15 1.33
C VAL A 200 -13.74 -3.01 2.55
N ARG A 201 -14.65 -3.95 2.40
CA ARG A 201 -14.90 -5.01 3.37
C ARG A 201 -13.96 -6.18 3.07
N CYS A 202 -13.01 -6.43 3.97
CA CYS A 202 -12.05 -7.54 3.88
C CYS A 202 -12.54 -8.67 4.76
N GLU A 203 -13.44 -9.50 4.25
CA GLU A 203 -14.01 -10.66 4.95
C GLU A 203 -13.85 -11.89 4.06
N GLY A 204 -13.44 -13.03 4.66
CA GLY A 204 -13.18 -14.24 3.90
C GLY A 204 -11.93 -14.16 2.99
N PRO A 205 -11.87 -15.00 1.96
CA PRO A 205 -10.81 -14.97 0.95
C PRO A 205 -10.72 -13.63 0.23
N VAL A 206 -9.53 -13.27 -0.25
CA VAL A 206 -9.29 -11.99 -0.97
C VAL A 206 -10.22 -11.81 -2.18
N SER A 207 -10.59 -12.91 -2.83
CA SER A 207 -11.53 -12.92 -3.96
C SER A 207 -12.97 -12.52 -3.61
N GLU A 208 -13.30 -12.55 -2.32
CA GLU A 208 -14.63 -12.19 -1.79
C GLU A 208 -14.66 -10.78 -1.20
N TRP A 209 -13.55 -10.07 -1.20
CA TRP A 209 -13.49 -8.71 -0.68
C TRP A 209 -14.35 -7.76 -1.52
N GLU A 210 -15.17 -6.98 -0.85
CA GLU A 210 -16.20 -6.14 -1.45
C GLU A 210 -15.86 -4.65 -1.33
N VAL A 211 -15.91 -3.93 -2.45
CA VAL A 211 -15.83 -2.47 -2.47
C VAL A 211 -17.18 -1.89 -2.10
N LEU A 212 -17.31 -1.33 -0.90
CA LEU A 212 -18.53 -0.71 -0.39
C LEU A 212 -18.80 0.66 -0.99
N GLY A 213 -17.75 1.36 -1.39
CA GLY A 213 -17.83 2.65 -2.06
C GLY A 213 -16.45 3.13 -2.55
N ARG A 214 -16.48 4.04 -3.53
CA ARG A 214 -15.25 4.63 -4.11
C ARG A 214 -15.47 6.09 -4.45
N THR A 215 -14.37 6.84 -4.49
CA THR A 215 -14.33 8.21 -5.00
C THR A 215 -12.99 8.48 -5.68
N ASP A 216 -13.05 9.07 -6.86
CA ASP A 216 -11.87 9.52 -7.59
C ASP A 216 -11.53 10.96 -7.18
N ILE A 217 -10.22 11.29 -7.15
CA ILE A 217 -9.70 12.60 -6.75
C ILE A 217 -8.72 13.13 -7.79
#